data_0d873006a2851615b64f78d0af5c5e09
#
_entry.id   0d873006a2851615b64f78d0af5c5e09
#
_cell.length_a   1.000
_cell.length_b   1.000
_cell.length_c   1.000
_cell.angle_alpha   90.00
_cell.angle_beta   90.00
_cell.angle_gamma   90.00
#
_symmetry.space_group_name_H-M   'P 1'
#
loop_
_entity.id
_entity.type
_entity.pdbx_description
1 polymer ?
#
loop_
_entity_poly.entity_id
_entity_poly.type
_entity_poly.pdbx_seq_one_letter_code
_entity_poly.pdbx_strand_id
1 'polypeptide(L)'
;TLSTLPLSYCTNVHPGLTVGEVVTGLRENTVAVQGRVGELAAGLWLARPVATELLDSPSSLNRFSGWLNETGLTCYTLNTFPFGNFHDARVKENVYLPDWSRDDRSDYTLDSARILARLMPDDGTEGSLSTVPLGFKPFDYPESFADECAKRLIALAESFKQLEEETGRKIRLAIEPEPFCIIETTSETIQFFRRLRELAA
;
A
#
# COMPACT_ATOMS: atom_id res chain seq x y z
N THR A 1 12.96 -10.33 20.00
CA THR A 1 11.98 -11.35 19.58
C THR A 1 11.91 -11.35 18.08
N LEU A 2 12.06 -12.51 17.44
CA LEU A 2 11.77 -12.66 16.02
C LEU A 2 10.27 -12.40 15.79
N SER A 3 9.91 -11.86 14.61
CA SER A 3 8.50 -11.68 14.23
C SER A 3 7.76 -13.01 14.32
N THR A 4 6.53 -12.97 14.82
CA THR A 4 5.63 -14.12 14.80
C THR A 4 4.82 -14.19 13.49
N LEU A 5 4.96 -13.18 12.63
CA LEU A 5 4.29 -13.15 11.32
C LEU A 5 4.93 -14.16 10.37
N PRO A 6 4.14 -14.79 9.49
CA PRO A 6 4.66 -15.71 8.49
C PRO A 6 5.57 -14.99 7.49
N LEU A 7 6.37 -15.76 6.75
CA LEU A 7 7.10 -15.26 5.60
C LEU A 7 6.11 -14.67 4.60
N SER A 8 6.41 -13.50 4.03
CA SER A 8 5.53 -12.84 3.06
C SER A 8 6.10 -12.87 1.67
N TYR A 9 5.27 -13.26 0.70
CA TYR A 9 5.59 -13.19 -0.73
C TYR A 9 5.14 -11.84 -1.29
N CYS A 10 6.08 -11.05 -1.82
CA CYS A 10 5.78 -9.75 -2.42
C CYS A 10 5.27 -9.93 -3.86
N THR A 11 4.05 -9.49 -4.14
CA THR A 11 3.39 -9.69 -5.44
C THR A 11 3.65 -8.58 -6.46
N ASN A 12 4.32 -7.49 -6.09
CA ASN A 12 4.64 -6.40 -7.02
C ASN A 12 5.58 -6.81 -8.16
N VAL A 13 6.20 -7.99 -8.09
CA VAL A 13 7.00 -8.57 -9.18
C VAL A 13 6.15 -9.15 -10.33
N HIS A 14 4.84 -9.23 -10.15
CA HIS A 14 3.91 -9.76 -11.15
C HIS A 14 2.94 -8.67 -11.62
N PRO A 15 2.68 -8.56 -12.94
CA PRO A 15 1.69 -7.64 -13.46
C PRO A 15 0.27 -8.06 -13.06
N GLY A 16 -0.66 -7.09 -13.02
CA GLY A 16 -2.08 -7.35 -12.79
C GLY A 16 -2.85 -6.03 -12.74
N LEU A 17 -3.78 -5.83 -13.67
CA LEU A 17 -4.61 -4.65 -13.80
C LEU A 17 -6.11 -4.94 -13.57
N THR A 18 -6.45 -6.21 -13.38
CA THR A 18 -7.78 -6.71 -13.02
C THR A 18 -7.68 -7.68 -11.85
N VAL A 19 -8.77 -7.83 -11.10
CA VAL A 19 -8.84 -8.82 -9.99
C VAL A 19 -8.55 -10.23 -10.50
N GLY A 20 -9.03 -10.58 -11.70
CA GLY A 20 -8.78 -11.87 -12.33
C GLY A 20 -7.30 -12.15 -12.60
N GLU A 21 -6.57 -11.15 -13.10
CA GLU A 21 -5.12 -11.25 -13.34
C GLU A 21 -4.36 -11.38 -12.00
N VAL A 22 -4.72 -10.62 -10.98
CA VAL A 22 -4.11 -10.73 -9.64
C VAL A 22 -4.33 -12.13 -9.07
N VAL A 23 -5.55 -12.68 -9.12
CA VAL A 23 -5.85 -14.04 -8.65
C VAL A 23 -5.06 -15.08 -9.42
N THR A 24 -4.91 -14.92 -10.74
CA THR A 24 -4.11 -15.82 -11.59
C THR A 24 -2.64 -15.78 -11.15
N GLY A 25 -2.06 -14.58 -11.03
CA GLY A 25 -0.67 -14.40 -10.57
C GLY A 25 -0.42 -15.00 -9.18
N LEU A 26 -1.35 -14.78 -8.25
CA LEU A 26 -1.28 -15.38 -6.90
C LEU A 26 -1.31 -16.90 -6.95
N ARG A 27 -2.20 -17.48 -7.76
CA ARG A 27 -2.32 -18.94 -7.91
C ARG A 27 -1.06 -19.55 -8.51
N GLU A 28 -0.54 -18.97 -9.58
CA GLU A 28 0.59 -19.49 -10.32
C GLU A 28 1.92 -19.32 -9.57
N ASN A 29 2.07 -18.28 -8.77
CA ASN A 29 3.33 -17.94 -8.11
C ASN A 29 3.25 -18.11 -6.59
N THR A 30 2.39 -17.38 -5.90
CA THR A 30 2.38 -17.34 -4.43
C THR A 30 1.94 -18.67 -3.83
N VAL A 31 0.86 -19.26 -4.34
CA VAL A 31 0.37 -20.58 -3.87
C VAL A 31 1.39 -21.69 -4.21
N ALA A 32 2.07 -21.59 -5.37
CA ALA A 32 3.11 -22.55 -5.74
C ALA A 32 4.32 -22.49 -4.78
N VAL A 33 4.68 -21.29 -4.29
CA VAL A 33 5.73 -21.11 -3.27
C VAL A 33 5.23 -21.62 -1.91
N GLN A 34 3.98 -21.29 -1.52
CA GLN A 34 3.36 -21.77 -0.29
C GLN A 34 3.41 -23.30 -0.18
N GLY A 35 3.13 -24.00 -1.26
CA GLY A 35 3.23 -25.48 -1.32
C GLY A 35 4.61 -26.04 -1.00
N ARG A 36 5.66 -25.22 -1.06
CA ARG A 36 7.06 -25.62 -0.78
C ARG A 36 7.53 -25.19 0.61
N VAL A 37 7.05 -24.05 1.10
CA VAL A 37 7.54 -23.44 2.36
C VAL A 37 6.56 -23.60 3.53
N GLY A 38 5.33 -24.01 3.25
CA GLY A 38 4.26 -24.09 4.25
C GLY A 38 3.52 -22.78 4.44
N GLU A 39 3.40 -22.27 5.65
CA GLU A 39 2.70 -21.03 5.94
C GLU A 39 3.33 -19.83 5.22
N LEU A 40 2.50 -19.09 4.49
CA LEU A 40 2.95 -17.97 3.69
C LEU A 40 1.89 -16.87 3.67
N ALA A 41 2.31 -15.62 3.88
CA ALA A 41 1.48 -14.45 3.67
C ALA A 41 1.69 -13.87 2.26
N ALA A 42 0.69 -13.16 1.75
CA ALA A 42 0.80 -12.37 0.54
C ALA A 42 0.98 -10.88 0.89
N GLY A 43 2.13 -10.31 0.55
CA GLY A 43 2.34 -8.87 0.50
C GLY A 43 1.83 -8.37 -0.85
N LEU A 44 0.60 -7.88 -0.88
CA LEU A 44 -0.08 -7.58 -2.15
C LEU A 44 0.33 -6.22 -2.72
N TRP A 45 0.41 -6.17 -4.03
CA TRP A 45 0.28 -4.94 -4.80
C TRP A 45 -1.02 -5.03 -5.61
N LEU A 46 -1.85 -3.99 -5.49
CA LEU A 46 -3.12 -3.85 -6.20
C LEU A 46 -3.10 -2.51 -6.94
N ALA A 47 -2.92 -2.54 -8.25
CA ALA A 47 -2.97 -1.32 -9.06
C ALA A 47 -4.30 -0.57 -8.87
N ARG A 48 -4.34 0.75 -9.10
CA ARG A 48 -5.56 1.57 -8.93
C ARG A 48 -6.81 0.96 -9.58
N PRO A 49 -6.76 0.44 -10.82
CA PRO A 49 -7.93 -0.21 -11.41
C PRO A 49 -8.42 -1.43 -10.63
N VAL A 50 -7.51 -2.23 -10.07
CA VAL A 50 -7.84 -3.41 -9.24
C VAL A 50 -8.50 -2.97 -7.94
N ALA A 51 -7.95 -1.94 -7.27
CA ALA A 51 -8.54 -1.40 -6.05
C ALA A 51 -9.96 -0.87 -6.31
N THR A 52 -10.17 -0.18 -7.42
CA THR A 52 -11.50 0.28 -7.85
C THR A 52 -12.44 -0.90 -8.08
N GLU A 53 -12.05 -1.92 -8.86
CA GLU A 53 -12.84 -3.11 -9.14
C GLU A 53 -13.27 -3.87 -7.86
N LEU A 54 -12.36 -3.94 -6.86
CA LEU A 54 -12.66 -4.57 -5.58
C LEU A 54 -13.70 -3.79 -4.76
N LEU A 55 -13.67 -2.46 -4.83
CA LEU A 55 -14.56 -1.59 -4.06
C LEU A 55 -15.87 -1.27 -4.77
N ASP A 56 -15.97 -1.46 -6.09
CA ASP A 56 -17.18 -1.21 -6.87
C ASP A 56 -18.38 -2.02 -6.38
N SER A 57 -18.12 -3.19 -5.78
CA SER A 57 -19.17 -3.94 -5.11
C SER A 57 -18.65 -4.75 -3.91
N PRO A 58 -19.43 -4.78 -2.80
CA PRO A 58 -19.08 -5.61 -1.64
C PRO A 58 -18.88 -7.09 -2.00
N SER A 59 -19.55 -7.59 -3.04
CA SER A 59 -19.42 -8.97 -3.50
C SER A 59 -18.06 -9.25 -4.15
N SER A 60 -17.42 -8.28 -4.82
CA SER A 60 -16.09 -8.44 -5.41
C SER A 60 -15.03 -8.62 -4.31
N LEU A 61 -15.00 -7.71 -3.35
CA LEU A 61 -14.06 -7.77 -2.24
C LEU A 61 -14.27 -9.02 -1.37
N ASN A 62 -15.53 -9.40 -1.11
CA ASN A 62 -15.84 -10.62 -0.36
C ASN A 62 -15.39 -11.89 -1.09
N ARG A 63 -15.57 -11.98 -2.42
CA ARG A 63 -15.07 -13.12 -3.21
C ARG A 63 -13.54 -13.19 -3.17
N PHE A 64 -12.85 -12.07 -3.31
CA PHE A 64 -11.39 -12.02 -3.25
C PHE A 64 -10.88 -12.43 -1.86
N SER A 65 -11.47 -11.89 -0.78
CA SER A 65 -11.16 -12.28 0.60
C SER A 65 -11.44 -13.77 0.85
N GLY A 66 -12.58 -14.28 0.39
CA GLY A 66 -12.94 -15.70 0.46
C GLY A 66 -11.90 -16.59 -0.23
N TRP A 67 -11.47 -16.21 -1.42
CA TRP A 67 -10.45 -16.94 -2.17
C TRP A 67 -9.10 -16.97 -1.44
N LEU A 68 -8.66 -15.86 -0.84
CA LEU A 68 -7.43 -15.85 -0.02
C LEU A 68 -7.56 -16.82 1.16
N ASN A 69 -8.69 -16.80 1.86
CA ASN A 69 -8.95 -17.71 2.98
C ASN A 69 -8.97 -19.18 2.56
N GLU A 70 -9.63 -19.51 1.43
CA GLU A 70 -9.68 -20.87 0.88
C GLU A 70 -8.29 -21.41 0.49
N THR A 71 -7.40 -20.53 0.03
CA THR A 71 -6.02 -20.88 -0.30
C THR A 71 -5.08 -20.87 0.90
N GLY A 72 -5.54 -20.41 2.07
CA GLY A 72 -4.73 -20.27 3.26
C GLY A 72 -3.68 -19.16 3.19
N LEU A 73 -3.86 -18.20 2.28
CA LEU A 73 -3.02 -17.00 2.18
C LEU A 73 -3.54 -15.90 3.10
N THR A 74 -2.70 -15.46 4.02
CA THR A 74 -2.97 -14.27 4.85
C THR A 74 -2.42 -13.00 4.20
N CYS A 75 -3.03 -11.86 4.49
CA CYS A 75 -2.57 -10.56 3.99
C CYS A 75 -2.48 -9.57 5.15
N TYR A 76 -1.27 -9.06 5.42
CA TYR A 76 -1.00 -8.07 6.48
C TYR A 76 -0.47 -6.75 5.89
N THR A 77 -0.14 -6.73 4.60
CA THR A 77 0.48 -5.55 3.99
C THR A 77 0.09 -5.41 2.53
N LEU A 78 -0.09 -4.15 2.10
CA LEU A 78 -0.17 -3.78 0.69
C LEU A 78 0.97 -2.82 0.35
N ASN A 79 1.56 -3.00 -0.83
CA ASN A 79 2.43 -2.01 -1.43
C ASN A 79 1.56 -1.02 -2.22
N THR A 80 1.51 0.24 -1.80
CA THR A 80 0.78 1.32 -2.49
C THR A 80 1.71 2.34 -3.16
N PHE A 81 2.99 2.01 -3.30
CA PHE A 81 3.94 2.87 -3.99
C PHE A 81 3.59 2.96 -5.48
N PRO A 82 3.58 1.86 -6.29
CA PRO A 82 3.13 1.95 -7.65
C PRO A 82 1.61 2.12 -7.73
N PHE A 83 1.16 3.20 -8.36
CA PHE A 83 -0.26 3.52 -8.52
C PHE A 83 -0.91 2.72 -9.66
N GLY A 84 -0.22 2.65 -10.79
CA GLY A 84 -0.68 2.00 -12.01
C GLY A 84 0.27 0.90 -12.48
N ASN A 85 0.15 0.53 -13.77
CA ASN A 85 1.04 -0.45 -14.37
C ASN A 85 2.49 0.08 -14.40
N PHE A 86 3.38 -0.58 -13.70
CA PHE A 86 4.82 -0.23 -13.68
C PHE A 86 5.70 -1.35 -14.27
N HIS A 87 5.10 -2.36 -14.88
CA HIS A 87 5.81 -3.47 -15.54
C HIS A 87 6.11 -3.18 -17.03
N ASP A 88 5.62 -2.06 -17.55
CA ASP A 88 5.88 -1.68 -18.94
C ASP A 88 7.29 -1.12 -19.13
N ALA A 89 7.87 -1.32 -20.33
CA ALA A 89 9.25 -0.98 -20.66
C ALA A 89 9.61 0.52 -20.54
N ARG A 90 8.65 1.42 -20.35
CA ARG A 90 8.83 2.88 -20.30
C ARG A 90 8.30 3.57 -19.03
N VAL A 91 8.10 2.82 -17.95
CA VAL A 91 7.51 3.42 -16.74
C VAL A 91 8.44 4.39 -16.02
N LYS A 92 9.74 4.09 -15.96
CA LYS A 92 10.82 4.92 -15.35
C LYS A 92 10.31 5.87 -14.23
N GLU A 93 10.23 7.17 -14.54
CA GLU A 93 9.86 8.22 -13.58
C GLU A 93 8.35 8.27 -13.28
N ASN A 94 7.50 7.72 -14.15
CA ASN A 94 6.04 7.72 -13.96
C ASN A 94 5.58 6.83 -12.78
N VAL A 95 6.43 5.94 -12.28
CA VAL A 95 6.11 5.13 -11.09
C VAL A 95 5.88 5.99 -9.84
N TYR A 96 6.50 7.18 -9.79
CA TYR A 96 6.36 8.13 -8.69
C TYR A 96 5.07 8.97 -8.75
N LEU A 97 4.30 8.86 -9.84
CA LEU A 97 3.05 9.60 -10.04
C LEU A 97 1.81 8.71 -9.88
N PRO A 98 0.70 9.27 -9.36
CA PRO A 98 0.60 10.57 -8.70
C PRO A 98 1.44 10.62 -7.43
N ASP A 99 2.08 11.75 -7.18
CA ASP A 99 2.81 12.03 -5.95
C ASP A 99 1.87 12.47 -4.80
N TRP A 100 2.43 12.75 -3.61
CA TRP A 100 1.64 13.12 -2.44
C TRP A 100 1.04 14.54 -2.47
N SER A 101 1.28 15.33 -3.52
CA SER A 101 0.56 16.59 -3.73
C SER A 101 -0.82 16.40 -4.38
N ARG A 102 -1.16 15.17 -4.81
CA ARG A 102 -2.37 14.83 -5.57
C ARG A 102 -3.38 14.08 -4.71
N ASP A 103 -4.66 14.45 -4.86
CA ASP A 103 -5.77 13.77 -4.17
C ASP A 103 -5.88 12.29 -4.59
N ASP A 104 -5.62 11.99 -5.87
CA ASP A 104 -5.60 10.61 -6.39
C ASP A 104 -4.70 9.68 -5.56
N ARG A 105 -3.56 10.18 -5.05
CA ARG A 105 -2.65 9.41 -4.18
C ARG A 105 -3.30 9.11 -2.83
N SER A 106 -3.92 10.12 -2.23
CA SER A 106 -4.61 9.98 -0.94
C SER A 106 -5.78 9.02 -1.05
N ASP A 107 -6.61 9.18 -2.09
CA ASP A 107 -7.79 8.34 -2.34
C ASP A 107 -7.39 6.88 -2.57
N TYR A 108 -6.38 6.64 -3.42
CA TYR A 108 -5.86 5.29 -3.64
C TYR A 108 -5.33 4.64 -2.37
N THR A 109 -4.62 5.41 -1.54
CA THR A 109 -4.06 4.88 -0.29
C THR A 109 -5.16 4.57 0.73
N LEU A 110 -6.19 5.42 0.84
CA LEU A 110 -7.35 5.17 1.69
C LEU A 110 -8.16 3.95 1.21
N ASP A 111 -8.39 3.83 -0.10
CA ASP A 111 -9.08 2.68 -0.68
C ASP A 111 -8.30 1.38 -0.43
N SER A 112 -6.98 1.42 -0.56
CA SER A 112 -6.11 0.29 -0.21
C SER A 112 -6.19 -0.07 1.27
N ALA A 113 -6.30 0.92 2.16
CA ALA A 113 -6.52 0.67 3.59
C ALA A 113 -7.85 -0.03 3.86
N ARG A 114 -8.93 0.41 3.20
CA ARG A 114 -10.26 -0.25 3.30
C ARG A 114 -10.22 -1.70 2.82
N ILE A 115 -9.53 -1.95 1.71
CA ILE A 115 -9.32 -3.30 1.19
C ILE A 115 -8.52 -4.14 2.21
N LEU A 116 -7.38 -3.62 2.68
CA LEU A 116 -6.54 -4.33 3.64
C LEU A 116 -7.30 -4.66 4.93
N ALA A 117 -8.07 -3.72 5.48
CA ALA A 117 -8.89 -3.94 6.67
C ALA A 117 -9.85 -5.14 6.51
N ARG A 118 -10.33 -5.39 5.27
CA ARG A 118 -11.20 -6.53 4.96
C ARG A 118 -10.45 -7.84 4.74
N LEU A 119 -9.20 -7.77 4.26
CA LEU A 119 -8.39 -8.95 3.94
C LEU A 119 -7.62 -9.50 5.15
N MET A 120 -7.31 -8.66 6.13
CA MET A 120 -6.55 -9.05 7.32
C MET A 120 -7.29 -10.12 8.13
N PRO A 121 -6.57 -11.11 8.68
CA PRO A 121 -7.14 -12.05 9.64
C PRO A 121 -7.55 -11.35 10.93
N ASP A 122 -8.44 -11.99 11.70
CA ASP A 122 -8.91 -11.49 13.00
C ASP A 122 -8.03 -12.00 14.14
N ASP A 123 -6.77 -11.64 14.12
CA ASP A 123 -5.75 -12.09 15.09
C ASP A 123 -5.15 -10.94 15.92
N GLY A 124 -5.70 -9.72 15.79
CA GLY A 124 -5.21 -8.52 16.48
C GLY A 124 -3.92 -7.92 15.92
N THR A 125 -3.42 -8.45 14.80
CA THR A 125 -2.22 -7.92 14.15
C THR A 125 -2.54 -6.58 13.46
N GLU A 126 -1.59 -5.64 13.49
CA GLU A 126 -1.69 -4.38 12.76
C GLU A 126 -1.32 -4.60 11.28
N GLY A 127 -2.08 -3.97 10.38
CA GLY A 127 -1.77 -3.93 8.95
C GLY A 127 -0.83 -2.79 8.58
N SER A 128 -0.16 -2.90 7.43
CA SER A 128 0.68 -1.83 6.90
C SER A 128 0.47 -1.59 5.42
N LEU A 129 0.57 -0.31 5.04
CA LEU A 129 0.68 0.12 3.65
C LEU A 129 2.03 0.78 3.45
N SER A 130 2.75 0.45 2.39
CA SER A 130 3.94 1.20 2.00
C SER A 130 3.61 2.22 0.92
N THR A 131 4.34 3.34 0.86
CA THR A 131 4.06 4.41 -0.11
C THR A 131 5.32 5.16 -0.54
N VAL A 132 5.20 5.82 -1.72
CA VAL A 132 6.22 6.71 -2.26
C VAL A 132 6.61 7.81 -1.27
N PRO A 133 7.92 8.13 -1.12
CA PRO A 133 8.40 9.14 -0.19
C PRO A 133 8.24 10.57 -0.74
N LEU A 134 7.01 11.02 -0.77
CA LEU A 134 6.43 12.28 -1.25
C LEU A 134 6.41 12.41 -2.77
N GLY A 135 7.54 12.37 -3.44
CA GLY A 135 7.68 12.54 -4.88
C GLY A 135 9.14 12.38 -5.32
N PHE A 136 9.40 12.55 -6.60
CA PHE A 136 10.69 12.31 -7.26
C PHE A 136 11.46 13.65 -7.41
N LYS A 137 12.65 13.78 -6.79
CA LYS A 137 13.45 15.02 -6.76
C LYS A 137 13.69 15.69 -8.12
N PRO A 138 13.89 14.94 -9.21
CA PRO A 138 14.08 15.56 -10.54
C PRO A 138 12.86 16.26 -11.10
N PHE A 139 11.67 16.08 -10.54
CA PHE A 139 10.50 16.87 -10.92
C PHE A 139 10.58 18.27 -10.33
N ASP A 140 9.99 19.25 -11.02
CA ASP A 140 9.94 20.64 -10.57
C ASP A 140 8.79 20.82 -9.57
N TYR A 141 9.14 21.06 -8.31
CA TYR A 141 8.19 21.24 -7.21
C TYR A 141 8.28 22.64 -6.60
N PRO A 142 7.15 23.25 -6.18
CA PRO A 142 7.18 24.48 -5.43
C PRO A 142 7.78 24.27 -4.04
N GLU A 143 8.29 25.32 -3.39
CA GLU A 143 8.83 25.26 -2.02
C GLU A 143 7.81 24.73 -1.00
N SER A 144 6.50 24.93 -1.24
CA SER A 144 5.41 24.44 -0.39
C SER A 144 5.15 22.94 -0.50
N PHE A 145 5.75 22.25 -1.46
CA PHE A 145 5.43 20.86 -1.81
C PHE A 145 5.44 19.90 -0.61
N ALA A 146 6.51 19.93 0.19
CA ALA A 146 6.63 19.05 1.35
C ALA A 146 5.55 19.32 2.42
N ASP A 147 5.19 20.58 2.63
CA ASP A 147 4.13 20.98 3.56
C ASP A 147 2.73 20.58 3.04
N GLU A 148 2.49 20.67 1.74
CA GLU A 148 1.26 20.21 1.12
C GLU A 148 1.12 18.68 1.23
N CYS A 149 2.18 17.93 0.98
CA CYS A 149 2.23 16.49 1.21
C CYS A 149 1.96 16.15 2.70
N ALA A 150 2.59 16.86 3.63
CA ALA A 150 2.40 16.64 5.05
C ALA A 150 0.94 16.86 5.48
N LYS A 151 0.27 17.91 4.99
CA LYS A 151 -1.15 18.17 5.27
C LYS A 151 -2.05 17.02 4.78
N ARG A 152 -1.80 16.48 3.59
CA ARG A 152 -2.55 15.32 3.07
C ARG A 152 -2.31 14.06 3.89
N LEU A 153 -1.08 13.84 4.32
CA LEU A 153 -0.74 12.69 5.18
C LEU A 153 -1.41 12.81 6.56
N ILE A 154 -1.53 14.03 7.11
CA ILE A 154 -2.26 14.29 8.36
C ILE A 154 -3.76 13.97 8.18
N ALA A 155 -4.37 14.48 7.12
CA ALA A 155 -5.79 14.20 6.81
C ALA A 155 -6.03 12.69 6.58
N LEU A 156 -5.09 12.01 5.91
CA LEU A 156 -5.16 10.56 5.74
C LEU A 156 -5.05 9.80 7.07
N ALA A 157 -4.19 10.26 7.99
CA ALA A 157 -4.08 9.65 9.31
C ALA A 157 -5.39 9.76 10.12
N GLU A 158 -6.14 10.86 9.99
CA GLU A 158 -7.48 11.00 10.56
C GLU A 158 -8.46 10.00 9.93
N SER A 159 -8.40 9.82 8.60
CA SER A 159 -9.22 8.82 7.90
C SER A 159 -8.87 7.38 8.31
N PHE A 160 -7.60 7.09 8.57
CA PHE A 160 -7.18 5.78 9.09
C PHE A 160 -7.67 5.55 10.51
N LYS A 161 -7.67 6.57 11.35
CA LYS A 161 -8.24 6.50 12.70
C LYS A 161 -9.75 6.19 12.64
N GLN A 162 -10.48 6.88 11.77
CA GLN A 162 -11.90 6.59 11.55
C GLN A 162 -12.11 5.15 11.06
N LEU A 163 -11.31 4.67 10.11
CA LEU A 163 -11.36 3.29 9.64
C LEU A 163 -11.08 2.27 10.78
N GLU A 164 -10.14 2.58 11.68
CA GLU A 164 -9.87 1.76 12.87
C GLU A 164 -11.09 1.72 13.81
N GLU A 165 -11.75 2.86 14.05
CA GLU A 165 -12.97 2.96 14.86
C GLU A 165 -14.14 2.15 14.25
N GLU A 166 -14.29 2.16 12.92
CA GLU A 166 -15.34 1.45 12.20
C GLU A 166 -15.10 -0.07 12.10
N THR A 167 -13.85 -0.50 11.98
CA THR A 167 -13.50 -1.88 11.64
C THR A 167 -12.79 -2.65 12.76
N GLY A 168 -12.27 -1.95 13.76
CA GLY A 168 -11.37 -2.52 14.75
C GLY A 168 -9.98 -2.88 14.19
N ARG A 169 -9.67 -2.49 12.94
CA ARG A 169 -8.42 -2.83 12.25
C ARG A 169 -7.50 -1.64 12.20
N LYS A 170 -6.35 -1.75 12.85
CA LYS A 170 -5.32 -0.72 12.82
C LYS A 170 -4.41 -0.91 11.62
N ILE A 171 -4.31 0.13 10.79
CA ILE A 171 -3.44 0.16 9.61
C ILE A 171 -2.46 1.32 9.75
N ARG A 172 -1.20 1.05 9.44
CA ARG A 172 -0.12 2.05 9.44
C ARG A 172 0.32 2.34 8.02
N LEU A 173 0.64 3.60 7.75
CA LEU A 173 1.31 4.00 6.52
C LEU A 173 2.81 4.06 6.76
N ALA A 174 3.58 3.33 5.97
CA ALA A 174 5.03 3.33 5.95
C ALA A 174 5.53 4.12 4.73
N ILE A 175 6.16 5.26 4.96
CA ILE A 175 6.84 6.02 3.91
C ILE A 175 8.18 5.33 3.65
N GLU A 176 8.46 4.96 2.39
CA GLU A 176 9.68 4.24 1.98
C GLU A 176 10.75 5.22 1.49
N PRO A 177 11.75 5.66 2.30
CA PRO A 177 12.84 6.47 1.77
C PRO A 177 13.55 5.75 0.63
N GLU A 178 13.71 6.44 -0.52
CA GLU A 178 14.26 5.83 -1.72
C GLU A 178 15.19 6.81 -2.44
N PRO A 179 16.27 6.32 -3.11
CA PRO A 179 17.14 7.15 -3.92
C PRO A 179 16.34 8.01 -4.93
N PHE A 180 16.75 9.27 -5.06
CA PHE A 180 16.14 10.30 -5.93
C PHE A 180 14.74 10.74 -5.51
N CYS A 181 14.21 10.31 -4.39
CA CYS A 181 12.95 10.82 -3.85
C CYS A 181 13.16 11.99 -2.89
N ILE A 182 12.11 12.77 -2.64
CA ILE A 182 12.14 13.92 -1.71
C ILE A 182 12.61 13.51 -0.32
N ILE A 183 12.21 12.32 0.13
CA ILE A 183 12.76 11.68 1.33
C ILE A 183 13.63 10.52 0.88
N GLU A 184 14.95 10.72 0.90
CA GLU A 184 15.95 9.75 0.47
C GLU A 184 16.84 9.31 1.63
N THR A 185 17.25 10.26 2.46
CA THR A 185 18.21 10.04 3.54
C THR A 185 17.54 10.03 4.92
N THR A 186 18.23 9.45 5.91
CA THR A 186 17.80 9.50 7.32
C THR A 186 17.59 10.93 7.82
N SER A 187 18.46 11.87 7.41
CA SER A 187 18.34 13.27 7.80
C SER A 187 17.08 13.92 7.25
N GLU A 188 16.76 13.69 5.97
CA GLU A 188 15.53 14.18 5.33
C GLU A 188 14.30 13.56 5.99
N THR A 189 14.33 12.27 6.28
CA THR A 189 13.25 11.57 7.02
C THR A 189 13.00 12.22 8.38
N ILE A 190 14.04 12.47 9.17
CA ILE A 190 13.91 13.10 10.49
C ILE A 190 13.34 14.52 10.36
N GLN A 191 13.81 15.32 9.41
CA GLN A 191 13.33 16.68 9.17
C GLN A 191 11.85 16.68 8.77
N PHE A 192 11.47 15.80 7.84
CA PHE A 192 10.09 15.68 7.41
C PHE A 192 9.14 15.28 8.55
N PHE A 193 9.49 14.27 9.35
CA PHE A 193 8.63 13.85 10.48
C PHE A 193 8.58 14.88 11.61
N ARG A 194 9.62 15.71 11.82
CA ARG A 194 9.53 16.87 12.72
C ARG A 194 8.54 17.89 12.20
N ARG A 195 8.65 18.25 10.92
CA ARG A 195 7.75 19.20 10.27
C ARG A 195 6.30 18.72 10.26
N LEU A 196 6.08 17.45 9.95
CA LEU A 196 4.75 16.82 9.97
C LEU A 196 4.10 16.93 11.37
N ARG A 197 4.86 16.68 12.45
CA ARG A 197 4.36 16.82 13.82
C ARG A 197 4.05 18.27 14.19
N GLU A 198 4.85 19.24 13.74
CA GLU A 198 4.58 20.67 13.93
C GLU A 198 3.27 21.11 13.25
N LEU A 199 3.00 20.58 12.05
CA LEU A 199 1.78 20.88 11.31
C LEU A 199 0.53 20.18 11.86
N ALA A 200 0.71 19.07 12.59
CA ALA A 200 -0.37 18.30 13.20
C ALA A 200 -0.73 18.77 14.62
N ALA A 201 0.07 19.65 15.23
CA ALA A 201 -0.14 20.18 16.59
C ALA A 201 -1.13 21.34 16.61
#